data_30429ecbc80eb2b497758f4535d743ce
#
_entry.id   30429ecbc80eb2b497758f4535d743ce
#
_cell.length_a   1.000
_cell.length_b   1.000
_cell.length_c   1.000
_cell.angle_alpha   90.00
_cell.angle_beta   90.00
_cell.angle_gamma   90.00
#
_symmetry.space_group_name_H-M   'P 1'
#
loop_
_entity.id
_entity.type
_entity.pdbx_description
1 polymer ?
#
loop_
_entity_poly.entity_id
_entity_poly.type
_entity_poly.pdbx_seq_one_letter_code
_entity_poly.pdbx_strand_id
1 'polypeptide(L)'
;MRVYIETYGCTANEADSAGIRDAIIAAGGEVSANPEDADAIVINTCAVTGHTSNSMVKAIRRYSGKRIIVAGCLAAAEPERLSGFEVAESPGPLPVVRALGLKLCERVPFALKGKTATIKIAEGCTGQCTYCIVRLVRGRLRSSPGDALLDAARRALDAGATELFLTAQDSGAYGLDIGVRLPALVKKIAGLSGDFKVRIGMMNPFSVADILPDMIDVLNLPKVYRFAHVPVQSGSNRILALMQRQYTAQTYSGILDRLRSGVPGITFSTDYIVGFPTETEEDFHHTLNDLRTNRPLKVNITRFSPRPGTLAASLPDVLERTKKERSRILTCLHHEITSQYMRNAVGSCRPVIVSETGKPGTVIARDNAYNMVVIPEDLPLGMQVDVEISAAMITYMIGRKM
;
A
#
# COMPACT_ATOMS: atom_id res chain seq x y z
N MET A 1 -21.48 -23.03 -6.42
CA MET A 1 -21.71 -21.59 -6.59
C MET A 1 -20.46 -21.00 -7.24
N ARG A 2 -20.62 -20.29 -8.34
CA ARG A 2 -19.55 -19.54 -9.02
C ARG A 2 -19.64 -18.07 -8.65
N VAL A 3 -18.52 -17.46 -8.20
CA VAL A 3 -18.48 -16.06 -7.76
C VAL A 3 -17.40 -15.32 -8.53
N TYR A 4 -17.76 -14.21 -9.15
CA TYR A 4 -16.80 -13.29 -9.73
C TYR A 4 -16.40 -12.25 -8.69
N ILE A 5 -15.10 -11.97 -8.55
CA ILE A 5 -14.57 -10.98 -7.58
C ILE A 5 -13.84 -9.88 -8.33
N GLU A 6 -14.34 -8.67 -8.25
CA GLU A 6 -13.66 -7.47 -8.76
C GLU A 6 -13.13 -6.64 -7.57
N THR A 7 -11.82 -6.37 -7.59
CA THR A 7 -11.15 -5.68 -6.48
C THR A 7 -10.63 -4.33 -6.91
N TYR A 8 -10.99 -3.31 -6.15
CA TYR A 8 -10.49 -1.96 -6.30
C TYR A 8 -9.79 -1.50 -5.02
N GLY A 9 -8.81 -0.60 -5.15
CA GLY A 9 -8.19 0.08 -4.02
C GLY A 9 -6.79 -0.42 -3.68
N CYS A 10 -6.50 -0.55 -2.40
CA CYS A 10 -5.17 -0.81 -1.88
C CYS A 10 -4.91 -2.32 -1.67
N THR A 11 -3.67 -2.65 -1.32
CA THR A 11 -3.23 -4.02 -1.02
C THR A 11 -4.00 -4.68 0.13
N ALA A 12 -4.57 -3.89 1.06
CA ALA A 12 -5.47 -4.45 2.07
C ALA A 12 -6.77 -4.98 1.46
N ASN A 13 -7.32 -4.31 0.44
CA ASN A 13 -8.49 -4.81 -0.30
C ASN A 13 -8.15 -6.06 -1.12
N GLU A 14 -6.94 -6.15 -1.68
CA GLU A 14 -6.47 -7.37 -2.37
C GLU A 14 -6.42 -8.56 -1.40
N ALA A 15 -5.88 -8.36 -0.19
CA ALA A 15 -5.85 -9.40 0.84
C ALA A 15 -7.25 -9.77 1.34
N ASP A 16 -8.18 -8.81 1.45
CA ASP A 16 -9.59 -9.09 1.80
C ASP A 16 -10.25 -9.96 0.73
N SER A 17 -10.04 -9.65 -0.55
CA SER A 17 -10.55 -10.43 -1.68
C SER A 17 -9.94 -11.83 -1.74
N ALA A 18 -8.69 -12.00 -1.35
CA ALA A 18 -8.08 -13.32 -1.20
C ALA A 18 -8.78 -14.16 -0.13
N GLY A 19 -9.10 -13.56 1.03
CA GLY A 19 -9.87 -14.25 2.08
C GLY A 19 -11.27 -14.66 1.63
N ILE A 20 -11.93 -13.86 0.79
CA ILE A 20 -13.22 -14.21 0.17
C ILE A 20 -13.03 -15.40 -0.78
N ARG A 21 -12.00 -15.36 -1.64
CA ARG A 21 -11.66 -16.44 -2.56
C ARG A 21 -11.41 -17.76 -1.81
N ASP A 22 -10.58 -17.70 -0.77
CA ASP A 22 -10.23 -18.88 0.02
C ASP A 22 -11.50 -19.53 0.65
N ALA A 23 -12.44 -18.71 1.14
CA ALA A 23 -13.69 -19.19 1.69
C ALA A 23 -14.60 -19.84 0.63
N ILE A 24 -14.65 -19.28 -0.58
CA ILE A 24 -15.43 -19.86 -1.70
C ILE A 24 -14.86 -21.23 -2.08
N ILE A 25 -13.55 -21.33 -2.25
CA ILE A 25 -12.86 -22.58 -2.62
C ILE A 25 -13.02 -23.63 -1.52
N ALA A 26 -12.85 -23.26 -0.26
CA ALA A 26 -13.00 -24.16 0.87
C ALA A 26 -14.43 -24.74 1.01
N ALA A 27 -15.43 -24.01 0.53
CA ALA A 27 -16.83 -24.45 0.50
C ALA A 27 -17.18 -25.25 -0.78
N GLY A 28 -16.20 -25.60 -1.62
CA GLY A 28 -16.41 -26.31 -2.89
C GLY A 28 -17.01 -25.42 -4.00
N GLY A 29 -16.94 -24.09 -3.85
CA GLY A 29 -17.32 -23.14 -4.88
C GLY A 29 -16.17 -22.84 -5.85
N GLU A 30 -16.46 -22.06 -6.89
CA GLU A 30 -15.53 -21.67 -7.94
C GLU A 30 -15.44 -20.14 -8.03
N VAL A 31 -14.23 -19.62 -8.23
CA VAL A 31 -14.02 -18.19 -8.55
C VAL A 31 -13.99 -18.05 -10.06
N SER A 32 -15.01 -17.39 -10.62
CA SER A 32 -15.16 -17.19 -12.05
C SER A 32 -14.17 -16.16 -12.57
N ALA A 33 -13.63 -16.40 -13.78
CA ALA A 33 -12.84 -15.41 -14.50
C ALA A 33 -13.72 -14.36 -15.21
N ASN A 34 -14.98 -14.71 -15.53
CA ASN A 34 -15.92 -13.85 -16.24
C ASN A 34 -17.14 -13.54 -15.37
N PRO A 35 -17.58 -12.28 -15.32
CA PRO A 35 -18.78 -11.91 -14.58
C PRO A 35 -20.06 -12.56 -15.13
N GLU A 36 -20.09 -12.86 -16.44
CA GLU A 36 -21.27 -13.46 -17.09
C GLU A 36 -21.56 -14.88 -16.59
N ASP A 37 -20.52 -15.65 -16.25
CA ASP A 37 -20.61 -17.03 -15.81
C ASP A 37 -20.86 -17.16 -14.30
N ALA A 38 -20.93 -16.04 -13.57
CA ALA A 38 -21.02 -16.02 -12.11
C ALA A 38 -22.48 -16.01 -11.63
N ASP A 39 -22.74 -16.77 -10.56
CA ASP A 39 -24.01 -16.78 -9.81
C ASP A 39 -24.14 -15.52 -8.93
N ALA A 40 -23.00 -14.97 -8.47
CA ALA A 40 -22.91 -13.75 -7.69
C ALA A 40 -21.62 -12.97 -8.04
N ILE A 41 -21.69 -11.64 -7.94
CA ILE A 41 -20.57 -10.74 -8.16
C ILE A 41 -20.24 -10.03 -6.85
N VAL A 42 -18.99 -10.12 -6.42
CA VAL A 42 -18.46 -9.38 -5.28
C VAL A 42 -17.61 -8.21 -5.80
N ILE A 43 -17.96 -6.99 -5.41
CA ILE A 43 -17.20 -5.79 -5.76
C ILE A 43 -16.57 -5.21 -4.49
N ASN A 44 -15.27 -5.42 -4.32
CA ASN A 44 -14.51 -4.90 -3.19
C ASN A 44 -14.03 -3.48 -3.50
N THR A 45 -14.59 -2.49 -2.81
CA THR A 45 -14.54 -1.07 -3.17
C THR A 45 -13.55 -0.26 -2.34
N CYS A 46 -13.13 0.89 -2.89
CA CYS A 46 -12.28 1.89 -2.24
C CYS A 46 -13.04 3.20 -2.02
N ALA A 47 -12.68 3.93 -0.94
CA ALA A 47 -13.31 5.19 -0.56
C ALA A 47 -12.32 6.30 -0.16
N VAL A 48 -11.06 6.23 -0.61
CA VAL A 48 -10.01 7.17 -0.16
C VAL A 48 -10.28 8.60 -0.61
N THR A 49 -10.83 8.81 -1.81
CA THR A 49 -11.22 10.13 -2.32
C THR A 49 -12.66 10.12 -2.85
N GLY A 50 -13.30 11.30 -2.92
CA GLY A 50 -14.63 11.43 -3.52
C GLY A 50 -14.68 11.01 -4.99
N HIS A 51 -13.62 11.29 -5.75
CA HIS A 51 -13.49 10.82 -7.14
C HIS A 51 -13.47 9.27 -7.21
N THR A 52 -12.74 8.62 -6.30
CA THR A 52 -12.73 7.16 -6.21
C THR A 52 -14.13 6.61 -5.89
N SER A 53 -14.82 7.17 -4.89
CA SER A 53 -16.19 6.76 -4.56
C SER A 53 -17.13 6.87 -5.76
N ASN A 54 -17.06 7.96 -6.52
CA ASN A 54 -17.87 8.15 -7.75
C ASN A 54 -17.57 7.10 -8.82
N SER A 55 -16.30 6.76 -9.01
CA SER A 55 -15.88 5.73 -9.96
C SER A 55 -16.38 4.35 -9.54
N MET A 56 -16.38 4.04 -8.23
CA MET A 56 -16.90 2.78 -7.70
C MET A 56 -18.39 2.61 -7.93
N VAL A 57 -19.19 3.65 -7.65
CA VAL A 57 -20.64 3.61 -7.92
C VAL A 57 -20.95 3.34 -9.39
N LYS A 58 -20.16 3.93 -10.32
CA LYS A 58 -20.30 3.64 -11.76
C LYS A 58 -19.92 2.19 -12.09
N ALA A 59 -18.85 1.66 -11.49
CA ALA A 59 -18.40 0.29 -11.70
C ALA A 59 -19.45 -0.74 -11.25
N ILE A 60 -20.07 -0.52 -10.08
CA ILE A 60 -21.10 -1.40 -9.53
C ILE A 60 -22.31 -1.49 -10.49
N ARG A 61 -22.75 -0.36 -11.05
CA ARG A 61 -23.91 -0.30 -11.95
C ARG A 61 -23.74 -1.04 -13.28
N ARG A 62 -22.51 -1.40 -13.67
CA ARG A 62 -22.24 -2.18 -14.88
C ARG A 62 -22.81 -3.60 -14.82
N TYR A 63 -23.04 -4.12 -13.64
CA TYR A 63 -23.51 -5.49 -13.40
C TYR A 63 -24.98 -5.55 -13.01
N SER A 64 -25.78 -4.52 -13.35
CA SER A 64 -27.23 -4.52 -13.10
C SER A 64 -27.89 -5.78 -13.70
N GLY A 65 -28.78 -6.41 -12.92
CA GLY A 65 -29.45 -7.66 -13.31
C GLY A 65 -28.82 -8.94 -12.76
N LYS A 66 -27.65 -8.85 -12.09
CA LYS A 66 -27.02 -9.96 -11.36
C LYS A 66 -27.08 -9.73 -9.85
N ARG A 67 -26.91 -10.79 -9.04
CA ARG A 67 -26.73 -10.63 -7.60
C ARG A 67 -25.37 -9.98 -7.34
N ILE A 68 -25.36 -8.78 -6.77
CA ILE A 68 -24.15 -8.00 -6.48
C ILE A 68 -24.03 -7.81 -4.97
N ILE A 69 -22.87 -8.19 -4.42
CA ILE A 69 -22.49 -7.90 -3.03
C ILE A 69 -21.40 -6.83 -3.07
N VAL A 70 -21.72 -5.64 -2.57
CA VAL A 70 -20.76 -4.53 -2.49
C VAL A 70 -20.04 -4.58 -1.16
N ALA A 71 -18.72 -4.67 -1.21
CA ALA A 71 -17.83 -4.77 -0.05
C ALA A 71 -16.78 -3.64 -0.04
N GLY A 72 -15.94 -3.63 0.98
CA GLY A 72 -14.80 -2.74 1.11
C GLY A 72 -15.13 -1.39 1.73
N CYS A 73 -14.22 -0.42 1.53
CA CYS A 73 -14.27 0.84 2.26
C CYS A 73 -15.49 1.72 1.88
N LEU A 74 -15.93 1.72 0.62
CA LEU A 74 -17.11 2.51 0.21
C LEU A 74 -18.39 1.96 0.85
N ALA A 75 -18.53 0.63 0.86
CA ALA A 75 -19.68 -0.04 1.47
C ALA A 75 -19.88 0.35 2.95
N ALA A 76 -18.75 0.47 3.69
CA ALA A 76 -18.77 0.86 5.09
C ALA A 76 -18.84 2.38 5.33
N ALA A 77 -18.33 3.20 4.38
CA ALA A 77 -18.24 4.64 4.55
C ALA A 77 -19.49 5.40 4.09
N GLU A 78 -20.11 4.95 3.01
CA GLU A 78 -21.20 5.66 2.30
C GLU A 78 -22.28 4.64 1.84
N PRO A 79 -22.85 3.81 2.74
CA PRO A 79 -23.82 2.77 2.38
C PRO A 79 -25.08 3.34 1.73
N GLU A 80 -25.48 4.55 2.07
CA GLU A 80 -26.63 5.25 1.49
C GLU A 80 -26.52 5.44 -0.03
N ARG A 81 -25.32 5.53 -0.56
CA ARG A 81 -25.06 5.64 -2.01
C ARG A 81 -25.24 4.31 -2.76
N LEU A 82 -25.37 3.23 -2.04
CA LEU A 82 -25.45 1.86 -2.54
C LEU A 82 -26.85 1.26 -2.37
N SER A 83 -27.85 2.14 -2.19
CA SER A 83 -29.26 1.75 -2.11
C SER A 83 -29.65 0.88 -3.31
N GLY A 84 -30.30 -0.27 -3.05
CA GLY A 84 -30.67 -1.25 -4.08
C GLY A 84 -29.64 -2.37 -4.33
N PHE A 85 -28.50 -2.35 -3.64
CA PHE A 85 -27.51 -3.43 -3.67
C PHE A 85 -27.38 -4.12 -2.31
N GLU A 86 -26.92 -5.37 -2.31
CA GLU A 86 -26.55 -6.08 -1.07
C GLU A 86 -25.19 -5.53 -0.59
N VAL A 87 -25.17 -4.91 0.60
CA VAL A 87 -24.00 -4.19 1.11
C VAL A 87 -23.40 -4.96 2.28
N ALA A 88 -22.10 -5.25 2.21
CA ALA A 88 -21.32 -5.79 3.32
C ALA A 88 -21.04 -4.66 4.34
N GLU A 89 -21.52 -4.80 5.57
CA GLU A 89 -21.53 -3.75 6.60
C GLU A 89 -20.16 -3.22 7.02
N SER A 90 -19.10 -4.00 6.82
CA SER A 90 -17.73 -3.61 7.17
C SER A 90 -16.71 -4.14 6.16
N PRO A 91 -15.52 -3.53 6.04
CA PRO A 91 -14.44 -4.06 5.23
C PRO A 91 -13.96 -5.42 5.75
N GLY A 92 -13.33 -6.18 4.87
CA GLY A 92 -12.80 -7.51 5.18
C GLY A 92 -13.67 -8.64 4.61
N PRO A 93 -13.18 -9.87 4.67
CA PRO A 93 -13.85 -11.02 4.04
C PRO A 93 -15.10 -11.49 4.77
N LEU A 94 -15.18 -11.35 6.11
CA LEU A 94 -16.24 -11.94 6.92
C LEU A 94 -17.66 -11.54 6.53
N PRO A 95 -18.01 -10.26 6.33
CA PRO A 95 -19.37 -9.90 5.95
C PRO A 95 -19.79 -10.44 4.58
N VAL A 96 -18.86 -10.46 3.63
CA VAL A 96 -19.10 -11.01 2.28
C VAL A 96 -19.32 -12.53 2.34
N VAL A 97 -18.48 -13.23 3.10
CA VAL A 97 -18.57 -14.68 3.26
C VAL A 97 -19.92 -15.06 3.90
N ARG A 98 -20.38 -14.28 4.89
CA ARG A 98 -21.73 -14.46 5.49
C ARG A 98 -22.85 -14.19 4.47
N ALA A 99 -22.76 -13.12 3.70
CA ALA A 99 -23.72 -12.80 2.65
C ALA A 99 -23.82 -13.91 1.58
N LEU A 100 -22.71 -14.59 1.31
CA LEU A 100 -22.66 -15.76 0.42
C LEU A 100 -23.16 -17.05 1.09
N GLY A 101 -23.48 -17.04 2.39
CA GLY A 101 -23.87 -18.23 3.14
C GLY A 101 -22.71 -19.20 3.43
N LEU A 102 -21.48 -18.70 3.43
CA LEU A 102 -20.26 -19.49 3.61
C LEU A 102 -19.66 -19.30 5.00
N LYS A 103 -18.66 -20.12 5.34
CA LYS A 103 -17.81 -19.95 6.54
C LYS A 103 -16.47 -19.35 6.16
N LEU A 104 -15.98 -18.42 6.99
CA LEU A 104 -14.64 -17.87 6.81
C LEU A 104 -13.58 -18.94 7.12
N CYS A 105 -12.52 -19.00 6.32
CA CYS A 105 -11.36 -19.81 6.64
C CYS A 105 -10.62 -19.20 7.84
N GLU A 106 -10.21 -20.04 8.79
CA GLU A 106 -9.48 -19.61 9.99
C GLU A 106 -8.03 -19.19 9.68
N ARG A 107 -7.52 -19.51 8.48
CA ARG A 107 -6.16 -19.20 8.06
C ARG A 107 -6.05 -17.75 7.57
N VAL A 108 -4.90 -17.12 7.84
CA VAL A 108 -4.57 -15.81 7.25
C VAL A 108 -4.43 -15.98 5.73
N PRO A 109 -5.21 -15.25 4.94
CA PRO A 109 -5.14 -15.32 3.48
C PRO A 109 -3.92 -14.56 2.95
N PHE A 110 -3.50 -14.90 1.72
CA PHE A 110 -2.59 -14.08 0.94
C PHE A 110 -3.11 -13.90 -0.48
N ALA A 111 -2.87 -12.72 -1.06
CA ALA A 111 -3.17 -12.45 -2.46
C ALA A 111 -1.90 -12.66 -3.29
N LEU A 112 -1.91 -13.64 -4.20
CA LEU A 112 -0.80 -13.88 -5.12
C LEU A 112 -1.08 -13.24 -6.46
N LYS A 113 -0.19 -12.31 -6.86
CA LYS A 113 -0.22 -11.66 -8.17
C LYS A 113 1.15 -11.78 -8.82
N GLY A 114 1.24 -12.52 -9.91
CA GLY A 114 2.53 -12.91 -10.47
C GLY A 114 3.34 -13.71 -9.44
N LYS A 115 4.45 -13.17 -9.00
CA LYS A 115 5.32 -13.76 -7.96
C LYS A 115 5.31 -12.97 -6.64
N THR A 116 4.46 -11.96 -6.50
CA THR A 116 4.31 -11.17 -5.27
C THR A 116 3.10 -11.65 -4.48
N ALA A 117 3.32 -12.10 -3.26
CA ALA A 117 2.27 -12.44 -2.31
C ALA A 117 2.05 -11.32 -1.30
N THR A 118 0.86 -10.75 -1.29
CA THR A 118 0.44 -9.73 -0.31
C THR A 118 -0.19 -10.41 0.90
N ILE A 119 0.38 -10.18 2.07
CA ILE A 119 -0.10 -10.71 3.36
C ILE A 119 -0.50 -9.54 4.25
N LYS A 120 -1.77 -9.47 4.64
CA LYS A 120 -2.29 -8.47 5.57
C LYS A 120 -1.94 -8.88 7.01
N ILE A 121 -0.98 -8.16 7.63
CA ILE A 121 -0.48 -8.48 8.98
C ILE A 121 -1.34 -7.91 10.10
N ALA A 122 -2.07 -6.83 9.82
CA ALA A 122 -3.00 -6.22 10.77
C ALA A 122 -4.11 -5.47 10.01
N GLU A 123 -5.20 -5.20 10.70
CA GLU A 123 -6.32 -4.37 10.25
C GLU A 123 -6.60 -3.26 11.26
N GLY A 124 -7.09 -2.11 10.77
CA GLY A 124 -7.34 -0.94 11.61
C GLY A 124 -6.06 -0.15 11.91
N CYS A 125 -6.20 0.90 12.70
CA CYS A 125 -5.10 1.84 12.98
C CYS A 125 -5.24 2.43 14.38
N THR A 126 -4.11 2.76 15.02
CA THR A 126 -4.03 3.49 16.29
C THR A 126 -4.14 5.01 16.10
N GLY A 127 -3.90 5.51 14.88
CA GLY A 127 -3.91 6.94 14.56
C GLY A 127 -5.27 7.60 14.71
N GLN A 128 -5.28 8.92 14.91
CA GLN A 128 -6.49 9.75 15.05
C GLN A 128 -6.56 10.85 13.99
N CYS A 129 -6.03 10.59 12.79
CA CYS A 129 -5.93 11.58 11.73
C CYS A 129 -7.30 12.14 11.36
N THR A 130 -7.42 13.48 11.38
CA THR A 130 -8.69 14.19 11.20
C THR A 130 -9.32 14.04 9.82
N TYR A 131 -8.55 13.63 8.82
CA TYR A 131 -8.96 13.44 7.43
C TYR A 131 -9.24 11.98 7.04
N CYS A 132 -8.92 11.02 7.93
CA CYS A 132 -8.82 9.62 7.54
C CYS A 132 -10.14 8.87 7.68
N ILE A 133 -10.80 8.59 6.54
CA ILE A 133 -11.98 7.74 6.49
C ILE A 133 -11.66 6.27 6.83
N VAL A 134 -10.43 5.83 6.57
CA VAL A 134 -10.03 4.42 6.75
C VAL A 134 -10.15 3.99 8.20
N ARG A 135 -9.80 4.85 9.15
CA ARG A 135 -9.97 4.56 10.58
C ARG A 135 -11.44 4.38 10.96
N LEU A 136 -12.32 5.20 10.41
CA LEU A 136 -13.76 5.11 10.69
C LEU A 136 -14.33 3.78 10.21
N VAL A 137 -13.88 3.29 9.06
CA VAL A 137 -14.43 2.07 8.44
C VAL A 137 -13.71 0.79 8.85
N ARG A 138 -12.40 0.82 9.13
CA ARG A 138 -11.61 -0.36 9.51
C ARG A 138 -11.36 -0.50 11.02
N GLY A 139 -11.71 0.53 11.79
CA GLY A 139 -11.70 0.51 13.23
C GLY A 139 -10.32 0.54 13.88
N ARG A 140 -10.25 0.02 15.11
CA ARG A 140 -9.02 -0.05 15.92
C ARG A 140 -8.10 -1.16 15.40
N LEU A 141 -6.81 -1.04 15.73
CA LEU A 141 -5.79 -2.04 15.41
C LEU A 141 -6.19 -3.43 15.88
N ARG A 142 -6.07 -4.40 15.00
CA ARG A 142 -6.19 -5.83 15.25
C ARG A 142 -5.10 -6.55 14.46
N SER A 143 -4.07 -7.00 15.16
CA SER A 143 -2.94 -7.71 14.57
C SER A 143 -3.24 -9.21 14.43
N SER A 144 -2.80 -9.80 13.33
CA SER A 144 -2.87 -11.26 13.16
C SER A 144 -1.76 -11.93 14.00
N PRO A 145 -2.01 -13.11 14.59
CA PRO A 145 -1.00 -13.86 15.35
C PRO A 145 0.23 -14.18 14.48
N GLY A 146 1.43 -14.03 15.05
CA GLY A 146 2.69 -14.22 14.33
C GLY A 146 2.84 -15.59 13.68
N ASP A 147 2.41 -16.65 14.34
CA ASP A 147 2.50 -18.02 13.81
C ASP A 147 1.55 -18.24 12.63
N ALA A 148 0.35 -17.62 12.64
CA ALA A 148 -0.58 -17.66 11.51
C ALA A 148 -0.02 -16.88 10.29
N LEU A 149 0.72 -15.78 10.53
CA LEU A 149 1.41 -15.03 9.49
C LEU A 149 2.61 -15.80 8.91
N LEU A 150 3.34 -16.54 9.75
CA LEU A 150 4.40 -17.44 9.31
C LEU A 150 3.88 -18.58 8.44
N ASP A 151 2.74 -19.19 8.83
CA ASP A 151 2.04 -20.18 8.00
C ASP A 151 1.62 -19.59 6.65
N ALA A 152 1.03 -18.41 6.65
CA ALA A 152 0.66 -17.72 5.41
C ALA A 152 1.88 -17.43 4.51
N ALA A 153 3.01 -17.01 5.09
CA ALA A 153 4.25 -16.78 4.36
C ALA A 153 4.80 -18.09 3.74
N ARG A 154 4.83 -19.20 4.48
CA ARG A 154 5.24 -20.51 3.95
C ARG A 154 4.35 -20.95 2.79
N ARG A 155 3.03 -20.93 2.97
CA ARG A 155 2.08 -21.28 1.90
C ARG A 155 2.22 -20.40 0.66
N ALA A 156 2.51 -19.12 0.83
CA ALA A 156 2.77 -18.21 -0.27
C ALA A 156 4.05 -18.59 -1.03
N LEU A 157 5.13 -18.94 -0.32
CA LEU A 157 6.38 -19.41 -0.91
C LEU A 157 6.20 -20.77 -1.61
N ASP A 158 5.47 -21.70 -1.00
CA ASP A 158 5.14 -23.00 -1.60
C ASP A 158 4.27 -22.83 -2.86
N ALA A 159 3.44 -21.79 -2.93
CA ALA A 159 2.68 -21.40 -4.13
C ALA A 159 3.55 -20.68 -5.19
N GLY A 160 4.86 -20.56 -4.95
CA GLY A 160 5.83 -20.02 -5.88
C GLY A 160 6.01 -18.50 -5.83
N ALA A 161 5.63 -17.85 -4.71
CA ALA A 161 5.96 -16.44 -4.50
C ALA A 161 7.49 -16.27 -4.32
N THR A 162 8.04 -15.23 -4.90
CA THR A 162 9.43 -14.79 -4.69
C THR A 162 9.52 -13.42 -4.01
N GLU A 163 8.38 -12.80 -3.77
CA GLU A 163 8.26 -11.57 -3.02
C GLU A 163 7.09 -11.66 -2.04
N LEU A 164 7.33 -11.32 -0.77
CA LEU A 164 6.31 -11.22 0.28
C LEU A 164 6.09 -9.75 0.63
N PHE A 165 4.91 -9.24 0.38
CA PHE A 165 4.53 -7.88 0.76
C PHE A 165 3.68 -7.91 2.04
N LEU A 166 4.27 -7.51 3.17
CA LEU A 166 3.59 -7.39 4.45
C LEU A 166 2.86 -6.05 4.51
N THR A 167 1.53 -6.05 4.57
CA THR A 167 0.71 -4.83 4.50
C THR A 167 -0.23 -4.67 5.69
N ALA A 168 -0.47 -3.43 6.07
CA ALA A 168 -1.50 -2.98 7.04
C ALA A 168 -1.86 -1.53 6.75
N GLN A 169 -2.85 -0.97 7.48
CA GLN A 169 -3.11 0.47 7.50
C GLN A 169 -1.96 1.26 8.13
N ASP A 170 -1.24 0.62 9.05
CA ASP A 170 0.02 1.08 9.64
C ASP A 170 0.82 -0.15 10.08
N SER A 171 1.78 -0.56 9.25
CA SER A 171 2.60 -1.74 9.55
C SER A 171 3.50 -1.52 10.78
N GLY A 172 3.94 -0.28 11.06
CA GLY A 172 4.73 0.06 12.24
C GLY A 172 4.00 -0.18 13.56
N ALA A 173 2.66 -0.13 13.53
CA ALA A 173 1.82 -0.38 14.70
C ALA A 173 1.57 -1.88 14.94
N TYR A 174 1.97 -2.78 14.03
CA TYR A 174 1.76 -4.21 14.20
C TYR A 174 2.23 -4.69 15.57
N GLY A 175 1.35 -5.45 16.22
CA GLY A 175 1.63 -6.15 17.45
C GLY A 175 1.56 -5.32 18.73
N LEU A 176 1.20 -4.02 18.66
CA LEU A 176 0.93 -3.21 19.85
C LEU A 176 -0.19 -3.81 20.70
N ASP A 177 -1.14 -4.50 20.09
CA ASP A 177 -2.30 -5.13 20.72
C ASP A 177 -2.06 -6.58 21.17
N ILE A 178 -0.99 -7.22 20.69
CA ILE A 178 -0.65 -8.64 20.99
C ILE A 178 0.76 -8.82 21.58
N GLY A 179 1.49 -7.73 21.86
CA GLY A 179 2.80 -7.77 22.52
C GLY A 179 3.99 -8.24 21.68
N VAL A 180 3.83 -8.44 20.36
CA VAL A 180 4.89 -8.84 19.42
C VAL A 180 5.04 -7.79 18.33
N ARG A 181 6.17 -7.08 18.30
CA ARG A 181 6.38 -5.94 17.39
C ARG A 181 6.83 -6.38 15.98
N LEU A 182 6.60 -5.50 14.99
CA LEU A 182 6.93 -5.72 13.58
C LEU A 182 8.35 -6.26 13.31
N PRO A 183 9.43 -5.74 13.92
CA PRO A 183 10.78 -6.26 13.66
C PRO A 183 10.93 -7.75 13.99
N ALA A 184 10.32 -8.22 15.08
CA ALA A 184 10.37 -9.63 15.46
C ALA A 184 9.63 -10.52 14.45
N LEU A 185 8.49 -10.06 13.92
CA LEU A 185 7.78 -10.76 12.83
C LEU A 185 8.63 -10.83 11.56
N VAL A 186 9.21 -9.69 11.13
CA VAL A 186 10.03 -9.62 9.92
C VAL A 186 11.26 -10.51 10.04
N LYS A 187 11.95 -10.53 11.19
CA LYS A 187 13.09 -11.45 11.45
C LYS A 187 12.69 -12.91 11.27
N LYS A 188 11.53 -13.33 11.82
CA LYS A 188 11.02 -14.70 11.69
C LYS A 188 10.70 -15.04 10.23
N ILE A 189 10.01 -14.15 9.50
CA ILE A 189 9.66 -14.37 8.08
C ILE A 189 10.92 -14.42 7.21
N ALA A 190 11.85 -13.49 7.38
CA ALA A 190 13.11 -13.48 6.65
C ALA A 190 13.99 -14.72 6.91
N GLY A 191 13.82 -15.37 8.08
CA GLY A 191 14.46 -16.63 8.45
C GLY A 191 13.90 -17.87 7.75
N LEU A 192 12.79 -17.79 7.02
CA LEU A 192 12.24 -18.91 6.25
C LEU A 192 13.22 -19.29 5.12
N SER A 193 13.23 -20.59 4.77
CA SER A 193 14.05 -21.14 3.67
C SER A 193 13.57 -20.62 2.30
N GLY A 194 14.46 -20.67 1.30
CA GLY A 194 14.18 -20.26 -0.07
C GLY A 194 14.68 -18.85 -0.42
N ASP A 195 14.71 -18.57 -1.72
CA ASP A 195 15.14 -17.28 -2.28
C ASP A 195 13.93 -16.40 -2.54
N PHE A 196 13.75 -15.40 -1.68
CA PHE A 196 12.65 -14.46 -1.76
C PHE A 196 13.02 -13.11 -1.14
N LYS A 197 12.25 -12.09 -1.40
CA LYS A 197 12.36 -10.77 -0.78
C LYS A 197 11.13 -10.41 0.02
N VAL A 198 11.34 -9.66 1.09
CA VAL A 198 10.27 -9.11 1.95
C VAL A 198 10.21 -7.60 1.75
N ARG A 199 9.03 -7.12 1.38
CA ARG A 199 8.69 -5.69 1.39
C ARG A 199 7.82 -5.38 2.59
N ILE A 200 8.21 -4.39 3.38
CA ILE A 200 7.42 -3.87 4.50
C ILE A 200 6.50 -2.77 3.98
N GLY A 201 5.24 -2.81 4.38
CA GLY A 201 4.21 -1.83 4.05
C GLY A 201 4.46 -0.47 4.72
N MET A 202 3.52 0.45 4.51
CA MET A 202 3.57 1.80 5.06
C MET A 202 3.64 1.77 6.59
N MET A 203 4.50 2.60 7.15
CA MET A 203 4.69 2.79 8.59
C MET A 203 4.50 4.27 8.95
N ASN A 204 3.59 4.57 9.86
CA ASN A 204 3.43 5.92 10.36
C ASN A 204 4.72 6.38 11.08
N PRO A 205 5.21 7.64 10.87
CA PRO A 205 6.37 8.16 11.60
C PRO A 205 6.29 7.94 13.12
N PHE A 206 5.12 8.14 13.73
CA PHE A 206 4.89 7.89 15.14
C PHE A 206 5.15 6.42 15.53
N SER A 207 4.60 5.48 14.75
CA SER A 207 4.71 4.05 15.07
C SER A 207 6.11 3.48 14.81
N VAL A 208 6.84 4.02 13.82
CA VAL A 208 8.19 3.55 13.50
C VAL A 208 9.24 4.13 14.46
N ALA A 209 9.00 5.31 15.02
CA ALA A 209 9.95 5.96 15.94
C ALA A 209 10.31 5.05 17.14
N ASP A 210 9.32 4.37 17.71
CA ASP A 210 9.49 3.50 18.89
C ASP A 210 10.29 2.22 18.59
N ILE A 211 10.30 1.78 17.32
CA ILE A 211 10.96 0.53 16.90
C ILE A 211 12.13 0.79 15.95
N LEU A 212 12.56 2.04 15.83
CA LEU A 212 13.52 2.46 14.80
C LEU A 212 14.87 1.72 14.85
N PRO A 213 15.50 1.48 16.03
CA PRO A 213 16.72 0.69 16.09
C PRO A 213 16.55 -0.72 15.52
N ASP A 214 15.50 -1.43 15.95
CA ASP A 214 15.20 -2.78 15.47
C ASP A 214 14.80 -2.80 13.99
N MET A 215 14.17 -1.73 13.48
CA MET A 215 13.86 -1.57 12.06
C MET A 215 15.11 -1.42 11.21
N ILE A 216 16.13 -0.69 11.69
CA ILE A 216 17.44 -0.61 11.03
C ILE A 216 18.04 -2.01 10.89
N ASP A 217 18.00 -2.81 11.96
CA ASP A 217 18.51 -4.19 11.93
C ASP A 217 17.80 -5.04 10.85
N VAL A 218 16.45 -5.00 10.83
CA VAL A 218 15.71 -5.85 9.88
C VAL A 218 15.80 -5.37 8.43
N LEU A 219 15.94 -4.06 8.19
CA LEU A 219 16.15 -3.51 6.85
C LEU A 219 17.54 -3.83 6.27
N ASN A 220 18.50 -4.23 7.12
CA ASN A 220 19.81 -4.74 6.71
C ASN A 220 19.82 -6.24 6.42
N LEU A 221 18.76 -6.99 6.73
CA LEU A 221 18.69 -8.42 6.40
C LEU A 221 18.71 -8.64 4.88
N PRO A 222 19.45 -9.65 4.38
CA PRO A 222 19.60 -9.88 2.93
C PRO A 222 18.27 -10.08 2.19
N LYS A 223 17.28 -10.68 2.84
CA LYS A 223 15.95 -10.92 2.26
C LYS A 223 14.98 -9.74 2.38
N VAL A 224 15.34 -8.65 3.05
CA VAL A 224 14.46 -7.49 3.20
C VAL A 224 14.90 -6.40 2.23
N TYR A 225 13.94 -5.81 1.52
CA TYR A 225 14.24 -4.64 0.69
C TYR A 225 14.69 -3.47 1.55
N ARG A 226 15.76 -2.80 1.16
CA ARG A 226 16.22 -1.53 1.74
C ARG A 226 15.32 -0.38 1.29
N PHE A 227 14.08 -0.48 1.70
CA PHE A 227 13.03 0.45 1.31
C PHE A 227 12.10 0.70 2.50
N ALA A 228 11.79 1.96 2.76
CA ALA A 228 10.82 2.33 3.79
C ALA A 228 9.76 3.29 3.24
N HIS A 229 8.48 2.97 3.47
CA HIS A 229 7.36 3.88 3.17
C HIS A 229 6.92 4.53 4.47
N VAL A 230 7.27 5.81 4.63
CA VAL A 230 7.01 6.62 5.83
C VAL A 230 6.29 7.90 5.43
N PRO A 231 4.94 7.98 5.54
CA PRO A 231 4.14 9.10 5.03
C PRO A 231 4.18 10.30 5.96
N VAL A 232 4.74 11.42 5.52
CA VAL A 232 4.79 12.67 6.30
C VAL A 232 3.47 13.45 6.27
N GLN A 233 2.76 13.42 5.17
CA GLN A 233 1.49 14.11 4.85
C GLN A 233 1.62 15.61 4.60
N SER A 234 2.43 16.36 5.36
CA SER A 234 2.72 17.80 5.18
C SER A 234 4.09 18.14 5.77
N GLY A 235 4.79 19.11 5.21
CA GLY A 235 6.01 19.68 5.78
C GLY A 235 5.73 20.78 6.81
N SER A 236 4.47 21.22 6.97
CA SER A 236 4.07 22.24 7.95
C SER A 236 3.63 21.62 9.26
N ASN A 237 4.30 21.99 10.36
CA ASN A 237 3.92 21.55 11.70
C ASN A 237 2.51 22.03 12.09
N ARG A 238 2.07 23.20 11.62
CA ARG A 238 0.72 23.71 11.84
C ARG A 238 -0.32 22.77 11.17
N ILE A 239 -0.08 22.36 9.94
CA ILE A 239 -0.95 21.43 9.22
C ILE A 239 -0.90 20.04 9.84
N LEU A 240 0.28 19.55 10.23
CA LEU A 240 0.42 18.26 10.93
C LEU A 240 -0.39 18.25 12.25
N ALA A 241 -0.37 19.33 13.00
CA ALA A 241 -1.17 19.45 14.21
C ALA A 241 -2.69 19.43 13.91
N LEU A 242 -3.15 20.16 12.90
CA LEU A 242 -4.55 20.12 12.44
C LEU A 242 -4.96 18.72 11.90
N MET A 243 -4.04 18.00 11.30
CA MET A 243 -4.21 16.60 10.90
C MET A 243 -4.20 15.62 12.08
N GLN A 244 -3.91 16.10 13.31
CA GLN A 244 -3.67 15.27 14.50
C GLN A 244 -2.57 14.21 14.27
N ARG A 245 -1.47 14.63 13.59
CA ARG A 245 -0.27 13.80 13.50
C ARG A 245 0.57 13.99 14.76
N GLN A 246 0.99 12.87 15.36
CA GLN A 246 1.70 12.87 16.65
C GLN A 246 3.23 13.01 16.46
N TYR A 247 3.65 13.80 15.48
CA TYR A 247 5.05 14.11 15.17
C TYR A 247 5.14 15.44 14.43
N THR A 248 6.35 15.99 14.38
CA THR A 248 6.70 17.18 13.61
C THR A 248 7.44 16.81 12.32
N ALA A 249 7.58 17.75 11.37
CA ALA A 249 8.41 17.57 10.18
C ALA A 249 9.88 17.27 10.57
N GLN A 250 10.39 17.87 11.66
CA GLN A 250 11.73 17.61 12.16
C GLN A 250 11.89 16.18 12.71
N THR A 251 10.88 15.68 13.43
CA THR A 251 10.85 14.28 13.89
C THR A 251 10.88 13.33 12.70
N TYR A 252 10.08 13.61 11.66
CA TYR A 252 10.07 12.83 10.43
C TYR A 252 11.45 12.81 9.75
N SER A 253 12.06 13.99 9.53
CA SER A 253 13.39 14.09 8.93
C SER A 253 14.44 13.32 9.74
N GLY A 254 14.41 13.44 11.07
CA GLY A 254 15.31 12.70 11.97
C GLY A 254 15.16 11.18 11.87
N ILE A 255 13.94 10.66 11.64
CA ILE A 255 13.71 9.24 11.37
C ILE A 255 14.39 8.82 10.07
N LEU A 256 14.20 9.59 8.99
CA LEU A 256 14.83 9.29 7.70
C LEU A 256 16.35 9.35 7.76
N ASP A 257 16.92 10.32 8.49
CA ASP A 257 18.38 10.46 8.63
C ASP A 257 18.98 9.28 9.41
N ARG A 258 18.31 8.81 10.45
CA ARG A 258 18.74 7.61 11.18
C ARG A 258 18.65 6.36 10.31
N LEU A 259 17.60 6.22 9.50
CA LEU A 259 17.47 5.11 8.54
C LEU A 259 18.57 5.19 7.46
N ARG A 260 18.88 6.37 6.92
CA ARG A 260 19.98 6.55 5.94
C ARG A 260 21.33 6.17 6.50
N SER A 261 21.60 6.60 7.74
CA SER A 261 22.86 6.31 8.42
C SER A 261 23.01 4.84 8.77
N GLY A 262 21.89 4.17 9.14
CA GLY A 262 21.90 2.77 9.60
C GLY A 262 21.71 1.73 8.49
N VAL A 263 21.16 2.12 7.31
CA VAL A 263 20.84 1.20 6.20
C VAL A 263 21.42 1.76 4.90
N PRO A 264 22.64 1.36 4.51
CA PRO A 264 23.28 1.86 3.30
C PRO A 264 22.46 1.63 2.04
N GLY A 265 22.24 2.68 1.26
CA GLY A 265 21.50 2.61 0.00
C GLY A 265 19.98 2.50 0.14
N ILE A 266 19.42 2.74 1.32
CA ILE A 266 17.97 2.75 1.53
C ILE A 266 17.29 3.83 0.67
N THR A 267 16.10 3.50 0.15
CA THR A 267 15.21 4.45 -0.52
C THR A 267 13.92 4.63 0.25
N PHE A 268 13.25 5.75 0.00
CA PHE A 268 12.04 6.13 0.73
C PHE A 268 10.87 6.37 -0.20
N SER A 269 9.69 5.99 0.29
CA SER A 269 8.41 6.50 -0.19
C SER A 269 7.75 7.35 0.88
N THR A 270 7.02 8.38 0.46
CA THR A 270 6.20 9.20 1.34
C THR A 270 4.89 9.60 0.65
N ASP A 271 3.96 10.12 1.44
CA ASP A 271 2.69 10.65 0.94
C ASP A 271 2.56 12.10 1.39
N TYR A 272 2.03 12.96 0.50
CA TYR A 272 1.64 14.34 0.80
C TYR A 272 0.18 14.56 0.47
N ILE A 273 -0.51 15.29 1.35
CA ILE A 273 -1.84 15.82 1.10
C ILE A 273 -1.69 17.33 0.89
N VAL A 274 -1.98 17.80 -0.32
CA VAL A 274 -1.97 19.24 -0.64
C VAL A 274 -3.37 19.83 -0.58
N GLY A 275 -3.46 21.11 -0.17
CA GLY A 275 -4.72 21.80 -0.01
C GLY A 275 -5.56 21.23 1.13
N PHE A 276 -4.93 20.80 2.21
CA PHE A 276 -5.63 20.49 3.46
C PHE A 276 -6.38 21.76 3.94
N PRO A 277 -7.56 21.63 4.57
CA PRO A 277 -8.32 22.79 5.03
C PRO A 277 -7.47 23.81 5.77
N THR A 278 -7.61 25.07 5.41
CA THR A 278 -6.83 26.22 5.93
C THR A 278 -5.33 26.23 5.57
N GLU A 279 -4.82 25.33 4.73
CA GLU A 279 -3.42 25.35 4.29
C GLU A 279 -3.10 26.67 3.58
N THR A 280 -2.15 27.43 4.11
CA THR A 280 -1.66 28.69 3.55
C THR A 280 -0.56 28.46 2.50
N GLU A 281 -0.10 29.53 1.85
CA GLU A 281 1.05 29.45 0.93
C GLU A 281 2.34 29.15 1.69
N GLU A 282 2.49 29.71 2.90
CA GLU A 282 3.63 29.42 3.78
C GLU A 282 3.69 27.93 4.16
N ASP A 283 2.55 27.33 4.53
CA ASP A 283 2.47 25.89 4.84
C ASP A 283 2.88 25.04 3.63
N PHE A 284 2.44 25.43 2.43
CA PHE A 284 2.82 24.74 1.21
C PHE A 284 4.31 24.88 0.90
N HIS A 285 4.92 26.07 1.16
CA HIS A 285 6.36 26.26 1.06
C HIS A 285 7.13 25.36 2.03
N HIS A 286 6.66 25.15 3.26
CA HIS A 286 7.24 24.16 4.17
C HIS A 286 7.20 22.75 3.60
N THR A 287 6.11 22.37 2.92
CA THR A 287 5.99 21.06 2.25
C THR A 287 6.98 20.93 1.08
N LEU A 288 7.19 21.97 0.29
CA LEU A 288 8.21 21.97 -0.78
C LEU A 288 9.62 21.83 -0.20
N ASN A 289 9.91 22.51 0.91
CA ASN A 289 11.20 22.42 1.58
C ASN A 289 11.45 21.03 2.19
N ASP A 290 10.43 20.44 2.77
CA ASP A 290 10.48 19.05 3.28
C ASP A 290 10.85 18.07 2.15
N LEU A 291 10.19 18.17 0.99
CA LEU A 291 10.49 17.35 -0.19
C LEU A 291 11.94 17.55 -0.70
N ARG A 292 12.43 18.80 -0.74
CA ARG A 292 13.83 19.11 -1.16
C ARG A 292 14.86 18.52 -0.19
N THR A 293 14.58 18.58 1.11
CA THR A 293 15.49 18.12 2.16
C THR A 293 15.51 16.58 2.22
N ASN A 294 14.34 15.98 2.29
CA ASN A 294 14.20 14.54 2.52
C ASN A 294 14.36 13.68 1.26
N ARG A 295 14.15 14.23 0.07
CA ARG A 295 14.39 13.61 -1.25
C ARG A 295 13.88 12.17 -1.38
N PRO A 296 12.63 11.86 -1.03
CA PRO A 296 12.06 10.54 -1.23
C PRO A 296 11.95 10.22 -2.73
N LEU A 297 12.22 8.96 -3.10
CA LEU A 297 12.18 8.54 -4.51
C LEU A 297 10.79 8.17 -5.01
N LYS A 298 9.89 7.85 -4.10
CA LYS A 298 8.47 7.62 -4.42
C LYS A 298 7.62 8.57 -3.60
N VAL A 299 6.74 9.29 -4.26
CA VAL A 299 5.84 10.24 -3.60
C VAL A 299 4.43 10.05 -4.14
N ASN A 300 3.49 9.81 -3.23
CA ASN A 300 2.07 9.87 -3.54
C ASN A 300 1.56 11.27 -3.17
N ILE A 301 1.12 12.03 -4.15
CA ILE A 301 0.57 13.37 -3.96
C ILE A 301 -0.94 13.29 -4.11
N THR A 302 -1.65 13.55 -3.02
CA THR A 302 -3.11 13.53 -2.99
C THR A 302 -3.64 14.93 -2.70
N ARG A 303 -4.58 15.40 -3.50
CA ARG A 303 -5.35 16.61 -3.18
C ARG A 303 -6.34 16.28 -2.08
N PHE A 304 -6.42 17.11 -1.04
CA PHE A 304 -7.41 16.90 0.01
C PHE A 304 -8.81 16.78 -0.59
N SER A 305 -9.52 15.77 -0.15
CA SER A 305 -10.92 15.51 -0.51
C SER A 305 -11.69 15.24 0.77
N PRO A 306 -12.65 16.09 1.13
CA PRO A 306 -13.45 15.90 2.34
C PRO A 306 -14.16 14.55 2.31
N ARG A 307 -14.12 13.83 3.43
CA ARG A 307 -14.77 12.53 3.56
C ARG A 307 -15.85 12.57 4.65
N PRO A 308 -17.02 11.98 4.40
CA PRO A 308 -18.11 11.96 5.38
C PRO A 308 -17.64 11.43 6.75
N GLY A 309 -18.07 12.06 7.83
CA GLY A 309 -17.75 11.66 9.20
C GLY A 309 -16.35 12.00 9.69
N THR A 310 -15.47 12.58 8.84
CA THR A 310 -14.14 13.03 9.26
C THR A 310 -14.15 14.46 9.78
N LEU A 311 -13.34 14.75 10.81
CA LEU A 311 -13.27 16.09 11.39
C LEU A 311 -12.80 17.14 10.37
N ALA A 312 -11.87 16.79 9.50
CA ALA A 312 -11.37 17.73 8.49
C ALA A 312 -12.45 18.12 7.44
N ALA A 313 -13.50 17.32 7.27
CA ALA A 313 -14.56 17.64 6.32
C ALA A 313 -15.43 18.84 6.75
N SER A 314 -15.41 19.21 8.04
CA SER A 314 -16.14 20.36 8.57
C SER A 314 -15.34 21.67 8.53
N LEU A 315 -14.05 21.61 8.20
CA LEU A 315 -13.19 22.78 8.13
C LEU A 315 -13.32 23.50 6.77
N PRO A 316 -13.03 24.83 6.73
CA PRO A 316 -13.06 25.60 5.48
C PRO A 316 -12.08 25.02 4.45
N ASP A 317 -12.60 24.56 3.32
CA ASP A 317 -11.80 23.89 2.29
C ASP A 317 -11.01 24.89 1.43
N VAL A 318 -9.87 24.44 0.91
CA VAL A 318 -9.06 25.20 -0.04
C VAL A 318 -9.66 25.06 -1.44
N LEU A 319 -9.61 26.12 -2.23
CA LEU A 319 -10.12 26.12 -3.60
C LEU A 319 -9.49 24.99 -4.43
N GLU A 320 -10.30 24.28 -5.20
CA GLU A 320 -9.84 23.14 -6.02
C GLU A 320 -8.75 23.56 -7.04
N ARG A 321 -8.82 24.79 -7.55
CA ARG A 321 -7.77 25.38 -8.41
C ARG A 321 -6.42 25.41 -7.70
N THR A 322 -6.38 25.86 -6.44
CA THR A 322 -5.17 25.94 -5.62
C THR A 322 -4.62 24.55 -5.31
N LYS A 323 -5.47 23.59 -4.96
CA LYS A 323 -5.08 22.19 -4.75
C LYS A 323 -4.43 21.60 -6.00
N LYS A 324 -5.03 21.82 -7.17
CA LYS A 324 -4.51 21.34 -8.47
C LYS A 324 -3.15 21.96 -8.79
N GLU A 325 -2.99 23.25 -8.56
CA GLU A 325 -1.72 23.96 -8.78
C GLU A 325 -0.63 23.45 -7.84
N ARG A 326 -0.88 23.36 -6.53
CA ARG A 326 0.06 22.82 -5.54
C ARG A 326 0.46 21.38 -5.87
N SER A 327 -0.50 20.54 -6.24
CA SER A 327 -0.21 19.16 -6.67
C SER A 327 0.74 19.14 -7.88
N ARG A 328 0.53 20.02 -8.89
CA ARG A 328 1.39 20.10 -10.06
C ARG A 328 2.80 20.56 -9.70
N ILE A 329 2.95 21.62 -8.88
CA ILE A 329 4.26 22.12 -8.45
C ILE A 329 5.03 21.05 -7.70
N LEU A 330 4.40 20.38 -6.74
CA LEU A 330 5.03 19.33 -5.94
C LEU A 330 5.44 18.14 -6.81
N THR A 331 4.62 17.78 -7.82
CA THR A 331 4.94 16.72 -8.79
C THR A 331 6.15 17.08 -9.63
N CYS A 332 6.25 18.32 -10.13
CA CYS A 332 7.41 18.77 -10.91
C CYS A 332 8.70 18.68 -10.07
N LEU A 333 8.68 19.20 -8.84
CA LEU A 333 9.82 19.11 -7.93
C LEU A 333 10.23 17.65 -7.64
N HIS A 334 9.25 16.77 -7.38
CA HIS A 334 9.53 15.35 -7.19
C HIS A 334 10.18 14.72 -8.44
N HIS A 335 9.69 15.04 -9.64
CA HIS A 335 10.27 14.54 -10.89
C HIS A 335 11.72 15.00 -11.09
N GLU A 336 12.06 16.23 -10.73
CA GLU A 336 13.43 16.74 -10.75
C GLU A 336 14.35 15.92 -9.85
N ILE A 337 13.92 15.70 -8.58
CA ILE A 337 14.67 14.92 -7.58
C ILE A 337 14.87 13.48 -8.06
N THR A 338 13.82 12.84 -8.51
CA THR A 338 13.85 11.44 -8.93
C THR A 338 14.68 11.26 -10.18
N SER A 339 14.53 12.14 -11.19
CA SER A 339 15.32 12.10 -12.42
C SER A 339 16.81 12.23 -12.13
N GLN A 340 17.21 13.08 -11.18
CA GLN A 340 18.62 13.21 -10.79
C GLN A 340 19.15 11.90 -10.19
N TYR A 341 18.40 11.28 -9.27
CA TYR A 341 18.79 10.00 -8.68
C TYR A 341 18.91 8.90 -9.73
N MET A 342 17.92 8.79 -10.64
CA MET A 342 17.92 7.76 -11.67
C MET A 342 19.08 7.94 -12.66
N ARG A 343 19.39 9.18 -13.06
CA ARG A 343 20.56 9.46 -13.92
C ARG A 343 21.88 9.06 -13.28
N ASN A 344 22.04 9.28 -11.97
CA ASN A 344 23.26 8.90 -11.25
C ASN A 344 23.46 7.38 -11.16
N ALA A 345 22.42 6.59 -11.44
CA ALA A 345 22.50 5.14 -11.47
C ALA A 345 23.00 4.55 -12.80
N VAL A 346 23.00 5.33 -13.87
CA VAL A 346 23.46 4.87 -15.20
C VAL A 346 24.92 4.43 -15.16
N GLY A 347 25.21 3.26 -15.75
CA GLY A 347 26.51 2.60 -15.72
C GLY A 347 26.74 1.72 -14.48
N SER A 348 25.85 1.75 -13.48
CA SER A 348 25.96 0.86 -12.31
C SER A 348 25.41 -0.55 -12.60
N CYS A 349 26.06 -1.58 -12.04
CA CYS A 349 25.55 -2.95 -12.04
C CYS A 349 24.71 -3.20 -10.78
N ARG A 350 23.55 -3.87 -10.95
CA ARG A 350 22.61 -4.12 -9.86
C ARG A 350 22.00 -5.52 -9.95
N PRO A 351 21.95 -6.26 -8.84
CA PRO A 351 21.12 -7.45 -8.74
C PRO A 351 19.65 -7.04 -8.67
N VAL A 352 18.82 -7.65 -9.50
CA VAL A 352 17.38 -7.39 -9.54
C VAL A 352 16.57 -8.69 -9.54
N ILE A 353 15.31 -8.60 -9.09
CA ILE A 353 14.34 -9.70 -9.18
C ILE A 353 13.24 -9.27 -10.15
N VAL A 354 12.94 -10.12 -11.14
CA VAL A 354 11.85 -9.92 -12.08
C VAL A 354 10.53 -10.13 -11.36
N SER A 355 9.75 -9.06 -11.14
CA SER A 355 8.52 -9.07 -10.34
C SER A 355 7.25 -9.06 -11.17
N GLU A 356 7.24 -8.39 -12.32
CA GLU A 356 6.03 -8.16 -13.11
C GLU A 356 6.31 -8.26 -14.61
N THR A 357 5.31 -8.67 -15.38
CA THR A 357 5.33 -8.54 -16.85
C THR A 357 5.12 -7.06 -17.18
N GLY A 358 5.95 -6.51 -18.05
CA GLY A 358 5.86 -5.14 -18.55
C GLY A 358 5.03 -5.04 -19.84
N LYS A 359 5.41 -4.10 -20.70
CA LYS A 359 4.89 -4.05 -22.09
C LYS A 359 5.40 -5.26 -22.87
N PRO A 360 4.77 -5.64 -24.00
CA PRO A 360 5.26 -6.74 -24.82
C PRO A 360 6.77 -6.66 -25.08
N GLY A 361 7.49 -7.76 -24.83
CA GLY A 361 8.95 -7.83 -24.93
C GLY A 361 9.70 -7.17 -23.78
N THR A 362 9.05 -6.88 -22.65
CA THR A 362 9.71 -6.29 -21.48
C THR A 362 9.24 -6.91 -20.16
N VAL A 363 10.10 -6.90 -19.16
CA VAL A 363 9.73 -7.20 -17.77
C VAL A 363 10.07 -6.04 -16.84
N ILE A 364 9.40 -5.99 -15.69
CA ILE A 364 9.67 -5.06 -14.61
C ILE A 364 10.36 -5.83 -13.48
N ALA A 365 11.52 -5.36 -13.09
CA ALA A 365 12.31 -5.92 -11.99
C ALA A 365 12.47 -4.90 -10.85
N ARG A 366 12.88 -5.38 -9.68
CA ARG A 366 13.18 -4.56 -8.49
C ARG A 366 14.61 -4.82 -8.03
N ASP A 367 15.35 -3.73 -7.79
CA ASP A 367 16.64 -3.83 -7.11
C ASP A 367 16.48 -3.97 -5.57
N ASN A 368 17.58 -4.14 -4.85
CA ASN A 368 17.55 -4.29 -3.38
C ASN A 368 16.98 -3.08 -2.64
N ALA A 369 16.96 -1.90 -3.25
CA ALA A 369 16.34 -0.68 -2.73
C ALA A 369 14.91 -0.47 -3.24
N TYR A 370 14.32 -1.51 -3.86
CA TYR A 370 12.96 -1.51 -4.40
C TYR A 370 12.74 -0.50 -5.54
N ASN A 371 13.82 -0.09 -6.24
CA ASN A 371 13.70 0.73 -7.44
C ASN A 371 13.21 -0.11 -8.61
N MET A 372 12.43 0.52 -9.48
CA MET A 372 11.93 -0.10 -10.71
C MET A 372 13.02 -0.11 -11.79
N VAL A 373 13.28 -1.29 -12.33
CA VAL A 373 14.15 -1.50 -13.49
C VAL A 373 13.33 -2.21 -14.57
N VAL A 374 13.21 -1.59 -15.73
CA VAL A 374 12.61 -2.21 -16.92
C VAL A 374 13.71 -2.89 -17.71
N ILE A 375 13.53 -4.18 -18.00
CA ILE A 375 14.48 -4.95 -18.82
C ILE A 375 13.78 -5.23 -20.14
N PRO A 376 14.36 -4.83 -21.31
CA PRO A 376 13.77 -5.01 -22.64
C PRO A 376 13.99 -6.43 -23.17
N GLU A 377 13.62 -7.44 -22.38
CA GLU A 377 13.69 -8.86 -22.69
C GLU A 377 12.53 -9.58 -21.97
N ASP A 378 12.09 -10.71 -22.52
CA ASP A 378 11.14 -11.58 -21.84
C ASP A 378 11.91 -12.54 -20.91
N LEU A 379 11.80 -12.28 -19.61
CA LEU A 379 12.44 -13.09 -18.56
C LEU A 379 11.38 -13.71 -17.64
N PRO A 380 11.65 -14.91 -17.09
CA PRO A 380 10.73 -15.55 -16.14
C PRO A 380 10.49 -14.70 -14.88
N LEU A 381 9.25 -14.59 -14.43
CA LEU A 381 8.93 -13.97 -13.15
C LEU A 381 9.61 -14.71 -11.99
N GLY A 382 10.19 -13.96 -11.06
CA GLY A 382 10.96 -14.48 -9.93
C GLY A 382 12.44 -14.72 -10.25
N MET A 383 12.87 -14.59 -11.50
CA MET A 383 14.28 -14.71 -11.87
C MET A 383 15.11 -13.62 -11.20
N GLN A 384 16.21 -14.00 -10.59
CA GLN A 384 17.26 -13.09 -10.13
C GLN A 384 18.30 -12.93 -11.22
N VAL A 385 18.68 -11.71 -11.53
CA VAL A 385 19.63 -11.41 -12.60
C VAL A 385 20.40 -10.13 -12.28
N ASP A 386 21.67 -10.09 -12.67
CA ASP A 386 22.47 -8.88 -12.64
C ASP A 386 22.24 -8.07 -13.92
N VAL A 387 22.03 -6.77 -13.75
CA VAL A 387 21.80 -5.85 -14.87
C VAL A 387 22.71 -4.64 -14.78
N GLU A 388 23.22 -4.20 -15.92
CA GLU A 388 23.82 -2.89 -16.08
C GLU A 388 22.70 -1.86 -16.37
N ILE A 389 22.67 -0.77 -15.63
CA ILE A 389 21.73 0.31 -15.90
C ILE A 389 22.19 1.11 -17.12
N SER A 390 21.51 0.89 -18.25
CA SER A 390 21.87 1.50 -19.54
C SER A 390 21.24 2.88 -19.78
N ALA A 391 20.07 3.16 -19.14
CA ALA A 391 19.40 4.44 -19.25
C ALA A 391 18.53 4.74 -18.02
N ALA A 392 18.18 6.02 -17.87
CA ALA A 392 17.32 6.50 -16.79
C ALA A 392 16.12 7.27 -17.34
N MET A 393 14.95 6.93 -16.83
CA MET A 393 13.70 7.68 -17.01
C MET A 393 13.40 8.48 -15.74
N ILE A 394 12.29 9.21 -15.71
CA ILE A 394 11.95 10.05 -14.55
C ILE A 394 11.81 9.23 -13.28
N THR A 395 11.11 8.07 -13.35
CA THR A 395 10.72 7.29 -12.18
C THR A 395 11.19 5.83 -12.20
N TYR A 396 11.93 5.43 -13.24
CA TYR A 396 12.46 4.08 -13.37
C TYR A 396 13.75 4.07 -14.20
N MET A 397 14.47 2.98 -14.14
CA MET A 397 15.70 2.73 -14.89
C MET A 397 15.45 1.69 -15.99
N ILE A 398 16.32 1.68 -17.00
CA ILE A 398 16.35 0.63 -18.02
C ILE A 398 17.63 -0.17 -17.77
N GLY A 399 17.48 -1.47 -17.59
CA GLY A 399 18.59 -2.41 -17.38
C GLY A 399 18.84 -3.30 -18.59
N ARG A 400 20.08 -3.61 -18.83
CA ARG A 400 20.52 -4.64 -19.78
C ARG A 400 21.06 -5.82 -18.97
N LYS A 401 20.58 -7.01 -19.25
CA LYS A 401 21.11 -8.24 -18.62
C LYS A 401 22.59 -8.38 -18.94
N MET A 402 23.37 -8.76 -17.92
CA MET A 402 24.80 -9.03 -18.04
C MET A 402 25.08 -10.48 -18.40
#